data_34f5af677b61c0df8d14ce7b288140c8
#
_entry.id   34f5af677b61c0df8d14ce7b288140c8
#
_cell.length_a   1.000
_cell.length_b   1.000
_cell.length_c   1.000
_cell.angle_alpha   90.00
_cell.angle_beta   90.00
_cell.angle_gamma   90.00
#
_symmetry.space_group_name_H-M   'P 1'
#
loop_
_entity.id
_entity.type
_entity.pdbx_description
1 polymer ?
#
loop_
_entity_poly.entity_id
_entity_poly.type
_entity_poly.pdbx_seq_one_letter_code
_entity_poly.pdbx_strand_id
1 'polypeptide(L)'
;PGTYHTPQYNIGFYHESNIDITPRLVLTLGARYDYMLTKIHYESMAYMKMNANVMGSKATNTLRSMLDGKAHDGFEQLLPKLGLSYRLGSKGSNVYATLSKGYRAGGYNIQMFSDILQTELNANRQQAMRGSYDVPHTPEDYDNVNHTIAYKPETSWNYEAGTHLNLMDGQLHVDVSTYYMKVRNQQLSVMAGNYGFGRMMVNAGKSHTCGLELSAKGQVVDGHLDWMLSYGYTRAVFDEYVDGEGDKAVSYEDKYVPYVPQHTLAASADYRFDVEKPWLRSVTLGANVNAQGKTYWDNANTYAQKFYAVAGAHIDADMGKVVVSLWGRNLSNTRYNTFAVDNAATGTKQYFAQRGNPIQC
;
A
#
# COMPACT_ATOMS: atom_id res chain seq x y z
N PRO A 1 -4.45 26.08 -12.69
CA PRO A 1 -3.12 25.64 -12.30
C PRO A 1 -2.95 25.85 -10.79
N GLY A 2 -2.14 24.98 -10.14
CA GLY A 2 -1.86 25.10 -8.72
C GLY A 2 -0.41 24.73 -8.40
N THR A 3 0.14 25.41 -7.39
CA THR A 3 1.45 25.13 -6.80
C THR A 3 1.25 24.69 -5.38
N TYR A 4 1.86 23.58 -5.01
CA TYR A 4 1.72 22.96 -3.69
C TYR A 4 3.08 22.60 -3.13
N HIS A 5 3.31 22.99 -1.89
CA HIS A 5 4.51 22.66 -1.14
C HIS A 5 4.11 21.97 0.16
N THR A 6 4.49 20.69 0.33
CA THR A 6 4.04 19.83 1.43
C THR A 6 5.21 19.28 2.24
N PRO A 7 5.97 20.11 3.00
CA PRO A 7 7.06 19.64 3.81
C PRO A 7 6.55 18.84 5.01
N GLN A 8 7.27 17.77 5.35
CA GLN A 8 7.03 16.95 6.53
C GLN A 8 8.31 16.88 7.38
N TYR A 9 8.13 17.01 8.68
CA TYR A 9 9.22 16.90 9.66
C TYR A 9 8.85 15.84 10.68
N ASN A 10 9.75 14.90 10.92
CA ASN A 10 9.54 13.83 11.88
C ASN A 10 10.68 13.79 12.88
N ILE A 11 10.36 13.67 14.16
CA ILE A 11 11.29 13.42 15.25
C ILE A 11 10.78 12.18 15.99
N GLY A 12 11.65 11.17 16.11
CA GLY A 12 11.32 9.91 16.79
C GLY A 12 12.37 9.58 17.85
N PHE A 13 11.88 9.19 19.04
CA PHE A 13 12.69 8.61 20.10
C PHE A 13 12.25 7.18 20.33
N TYR A 14 13.18 6.25 20.38
CA TYR A 14 12.87 4.85 20.63
C TYR A 14 13.84 4.20 21.59
N HIS A 15 13.33 3.21 22.30
CA HIS A 15 14.10 2.32 23.15
C HIS A 15 13.56 0.90 23.03
N GLU A 16 14.45 -0.08 22.98
CA GLU A 16 14.11 -1.50 23.04
C GLU A 16 15.11 -2.22 23.93
N SER A 17 14.60 -3.03 24.85
CA SER A 17 15.40 -3.89 25.75
C SER A 17 14.98 -5.34 25.58
N ASN A 18 15.98 -6.22 25.46
CA ASN A 18 15.80 -7.66 25.52
C ASN A 18 16.35 -8.16 26.87
N ILE A 19 15.48 -8.76 27.67
CA ILE A 19 15.75 -9.18 29.03
C ILE A 19 15.66 -10.70 29.10
N ASP A 20 16.75 -11.37 29.40
CA ASP A 20 16.77 -12.80 29.68
C ASP A 20 16.14 -13.07 31.06
N ILE A 21 14.85 -13.43 31.09
CA ILE A 21 14.14 -13.83 32.33
C ILE A 21 14.69 -15.15 32.84
N THR A 22 14.99 -16.05 31.88
CA THR A 22 15.69 -17.31 32.11
C THR A 22 16.66 -17.57 30.97
N PRO A 23 17.56 -18.55 31.03
CA PRO A 23 18.42 -18.90 29.88
C PRO A 23 17.66 -19.23 28.59
N ARG A 24 16.36 -19.53 28.69
CA ARG A 24 15.51 -19.87 27.52
C ARG A 24 14.43 -18.85 27.24
N LEU A 25 14.02 -18.03 28.21
CA LEU A 25 12.90 -17.08 28.06
C LEU A 25 13.43 -15.66 27.98
N VAL A 26 13.16 -14.98 26.88
CA VAL A 26 13.52 -13.60 26.63
C VAL A 26 12.27 -12.75 26.55
N LEU A 27 12.24 -11.66 27.33
CA LEU A 27 11.23 -10.62 27.28
C LEU A 27 11.77 -9.43 26.48
N THR A 28 11.05 -9.00 25.47
CA THR A 28 11.33 -7.77 24.72
C THR A 28 10.36 -6.69 25.15
N LEU A 29 10.89 -5.55 25.59
CA LEU A 29 10.13 -4.35 25.91
C LEU A 29 10.62 -3.21 25.02
N GLY A 30 9.73 -2.66 24.23
CA GLY A 30 10.03 -1.56 23.32
C GLY A 30 9.00 -0.45 23.43
N ALA A 31 9.43 0.77 23.22
CA ALA A 31 8.57 1.93 23.04
C ALA A 31 9.22 2.90 22.06
N ARG A 32 8.42 3.45 21.18
CA ARG A 32 8.81 4.55 20.28
C ARG A 32 7.80 5.67 20.41
N TYR A 33 8.28 6.88 20.56
CA TYR A 33 7.49 8.09 20.47
C TYR A 33 7.87 8.85 19.20
N ASP A 34 6.89 9.12 18.36
CA ASP A 34 7.04 9.91 17.14
C ASP A 34 6.18 11.17 17.22
N TYR A 35 6.79 12.29 16.89
CA TYR A 35 6.11 13.54 16.58
C TYR A 35 6.34 13.88 15.12
N MET A 36 5.25 14.00 14.35
CA MET A 36 5.28 14.39 12.96
C MET A 36 4.53 15.69 12.76
N LEU A 37 5.18 16.66 12.15
CA LEU A 37 4.59 17.92 11.70
C LEU A 37 4.48 17.90 10.18
N THR A 38 3.25 17.88 9.67
CA THR A 38 2.94 18.00 8.23
C THR A 38 2.44 19.39 7.96
N LYS A 39 2.98 20.05 6.93
CA LYS A 39 2.55 21.38 6.48
C LYS A 39 2.10 21.29 5.03
N ILE A 40 1.22 22.20 4.66
CA ILE A 40 0.91 22.51 3.27
C ILE A 40 0.91 24.02 3.05
N HIS A 41 1.50 24.43 1.95
CA HIS A 41 1.38 25.77 1.41
C HIS A 41 0.86 25.62 -0.01
N TYR A 42 -0.24 26.24 -0.32
CA TYR A 42 -0.93 26.08 -1.59
C TYR A 42 -1.31 27.42 -2.20
N GLU A 43 -1.11 27.51 -3.50
CA GLU A 43 -1.65 28.55 -4.37
C GLU A 43 -2.36 27.80 -5.53
N SER A 44 -3.67 27.91 -5.60
CA SER A 44 -4.47 27.19 -6.59
C SER A 44 -5.56 28.06 -7.17
N MET A 45 -5.73 28.04 -8.48
CA MET A 45 -6.67 28.90 -9.18
C MET A 45 -7.42 28.12 -10.27
N ALA A 46 -8.72 28.39 -10.37
CA ALA A 46 -9.54 28.00 -11.52
C ALA A 46 -10.30 29.21 -12.05
N TYR A 47 -10.58 29.20 -13.34
CA TYR A 47 -11.39 30.24 -13.97
C TYR A 47 -12.31 29.64 -15.05
N MET A 48 -13.44 30.33 -15.28
CA MET A 48 -14.40 30.00 -16.31
C MET A 48 -14.71 31.25 -17.13
N LYS A 49 -14.63 31.18 -18.46
CA LYS A 49 -15.08 32.23 -19.36
C LYS A 49 -16.53 31.99 -19.73
N MET A 50 -17.36 33.00 -19.58
CA MET A 50 -18.80 32.96 -19.87
C MET A 50 -19.16 34.01 -20.90
N ASN A 51 -19.87 33.61 -21.95
CA ASN A 51 -20.40 34.53 -22.93
C ASN A 51 -21.76 35.03 -22.43
N ALA A 52 -21.85 36.29 -22.08
CA ALA A 52 -23.08 36.97 -21.71
C ALA A 52 -23.62 37.81 -22.88
N ASN A 53 -24.92 37.79 -23.09
CA ASN A 53 -25.59 38.64 -24.07
C ASN A 53 -26.32 39.73 -23.28
N VAL A 54 -25.71 40.90 -23.18
CA VAL A 54 -26.26 42.02 -22.43
C VAL A 54 -26.71 43.07 -23.43
N MET A 55 -28.01 43.28 -23.54
CA MET A 55 -28.62 44.28 -24.42
C MET A 55 -28.15 44.21 -25.89
N GLY A 56 -28.01 42.97 -26.44
CA GLY A 56 -27.57 42.77 -27.84
C GLY A 56 -26.07 42.84 -28.08
N SER A 57 -25.27 43.15 -27.08
CA SER A 57 -23.81 43.10 -27.17
C SER A 57 -23.28 41.80 -26.53
N LYS A 58 -22.40 41.12 -27.27
CA LYS A 58 -21.70 39.93 -26.77
C LYS A 58 -20.55 40.37 -25.88
N ALA A 59 -20.64 40.08 -24.57
CA ALA A 59 -19.54 40.30 -23.62
C ALA A 59 -19.02 38.96 -23.14
N THR A 60 -17.70 38.87 -22.98
CA THR A 60 -17.06 37.68 -22.35
C THR A 60 -16.67 38.06 -20.93
N ASN A 61 -17.35 37.48 -19.96
CA ASN A 61 -17.05 37.69 -18.53
C ASN A 61 -16.14 36.55 -18.03
N THR A 62 -15.30 36.85 -17.09
CA THR A 62 -14.44 35.85 -16.41
C THR A 62 -14.91 35.67 -14.97
N LEU A 63 -15.21 34.43 -14.62
CA LEU A 63 -15.40 34.01 -13.25
C LEU A 63 -14.11 33.34 -12.77
N ARG A 64 -13.54 33.79 -11.67
CA ARG A 64 -12.29 33.27 -11.14
C ARG A 64 -12.45 32.93 -9.65
N SER A 65 -11.90 31.79 -9.23
CA SER A 65 -11.67 31.46 -7.84
C SER A 65 -10.20 31.16 -7.63
N MET A 66 -9.62 31.70 -6.56
CA MET A 66 -8.21 31.56 -6.21
C MET A 66 -8.10 31.33 -4.71
N LEU A 67 -7.43 30.23 -4.33
CA LEU A 67 -7.10 29.90 -2.96
C LEU A 67 -5.58 30.02 -2.78
N ASP A 68 -5.15 30.87 -1.86
CA ASP A 68 -3.76 31.05 -1.45
C ASP A 68 -3.70 30.97 0.08
N GLY A 69 -3.12 29.87 0.58
CA GLY A 69 -3.18 29.59 1.99
C GLY A 69 -2.15 28.58 2.46
N LYS A 70 -2.22 28.31 3.76
CA LYS A 70 -1.35 27.33 4.42
C LYS A 70 -2.06 26.69 5.61
N ALA A 71 -1.74 25.42 5.82
CA ALA A 71 -2.17 24.67 6.98
C ALA A 71 -1.01 23.84 7.56
N HIS A 72 -1.16 23.40 8.79
CA HIS A 72 -0.23 22.48 9.42
C HIS A 72 -0.97 21.62 10.45
N ASP A 73 -0.59 20.36 10.52
CA ASP A 73 -1.07 19.40 11.50
C ASP A 73 0.10 18.70 12.19
N GLY A 74 0.01 18.57 13.51
CA GLY A 74 0.95 17.83 14.33
C GLY A 74 0.33 16.51 14.79
N PHE A 75 1.07 15.41 14.62
CA PHE A 75 0.63 14.08 15.01
C PHE A 75 1.60 13.47 16.00
N GLU A 76 1.10 13.08 17.16
CA GLU A 76 1.86 12.40 18.22
C GLU A 76 1.45 10.94 18.29
N GLN A 77 2.44 10.04 18.33
CA GLN A 77 2.17 8.61 18.46
C GLN A 77 3.14 7.94 19.40
N LEU A 78 2.57 7.25 20.40
CA LEU A 78 3.29 6.31 21.24
C LEU A 78 3.06 4.89 20.69
N LEU A 79 4.14 4.19 20.39
CA LEU A 79 4.19 2.90 19.73
C LEU A 79 4.86 1.87 20.64
N PRO A 80 4.13 1.27 21.59
CA PRO A 80 4.65 0.22 22.44
C PRO A 80 4.84 -1.09 21.68
N LYS A 81 5.84 -1.88 22.11
CA LYS A 81 6.10 -3.25 21.68
C LYS A 81 6.36 -4.13 22.90
N LEU A 82 5.68 -5.25 22.96
CA LEU A 82 5.89 -6.32 23.94
C LEU A 82 6.16 -7.61 23.17
N GLY A 83 7.23 -8.33 23.53
CA GLY A 83 7.58 -9.60 22.92
C GLY A 83 8.00 -10.63 23.97
N LEU A 84 7.66 -11.87 23.72
CA LEU A 84 8.12 -13.03 24.47
C LEU A 84 8.69 -14.04 23.49
N SER A 85 9.89 -14.52 23.74
CA SER A 85 10.54 -15.56 22.93
C SER A 85 11.08 -16.66 23.83
N TYR A 86 10.75 -17.91 23.48
CA TYR A 86 11.26 -19.09 24.18
C TYR A 86 12.19 -19.89 23.26
N ARG A 87 13.45 -20.03 23.68
CA ARG A 87 14.49 -20.78 22.93
C ARG A 87 14.26 -22.26 23.04
N LEU A 88 14.18 -22.95 21.88
CA LEU A 88 14.02 -24.39 21.75
C LEU A 88 15.38 -25.03 21.51
N GLY A 89 15.97 -25.62 22.55
CA GLY A 89 17.28 -26.26 22.44
C GLY A 89 18.44 -25.26 22.21
N SER A 90 19.54 -25.76 21.64
CA SER A 90 20.80 -25.01 21.46
C SER A 90 21.03 -24.48 20.05
N LYS A 91 20.20 -24.84 19.06
CA LYS A 91 20.40 -24.54 17.63
C LYS A 91 19.72 -23.28 17.10
N GLY A 92 19.32 -22.35 18.01
CA GLY A 92 18.71 -21.08 17.63
C GLY A 92 17.21 -21.15 17.27
N SER A 93 16.58 -22.32 17.41
CA SER A 93 15.13 -22.43 17.26
C SER A 93 14.40 -21.76 18.41
N ASN A 94 13.27 -21.10 18.11
CA ASN A 94 12.45 -20.46 19.13
C ASN A 94 10.98 -20.42 18.74
N VAL A 95 10.13 -20.22 19.74
CA VAL A 95 8.74 -19.81 19.56
C VAL A 95 8.59 -18.41 20.16
N TYR A 96 7.75 -17.59 19.57
CA TYR A 96 7.58 -16.22 20.03
C TYR A 96 6.13 -15.76 19.92
N ALA A 97 5.82 -14.73 20.72
CA ALA A 97 4.60 -13.95 20.58
C ALA A 97 4.94 -12.47 20.73
N THR A 98 4.33 -11.62 19.93
CA THR A 98 4.52 -10.17 19.97
C THR A 98 3.19 -9.42 19.93
N LEU A 99 3.18 -8.28 20.63
CA LEU A 99 2.13 -7.28 20.56
C LEU A 99 2.80 -5.95 20.25
N SER A 100 2.36 -5.29 19.18
CA SER A 100 2.93 -3.99 18.80
C SER A 100 1.87 -3.05 18.24
N LYS A 101 2.10 -1.75 18.43
CA LYS A 101 1.32 -0.68 17.81
C LYS A 101 2.12 -0.07 16.67
N GLY A 102 1.45 0.10 15.53
CA GLY A 102 1.97 0.82 14.37
C GLY A 102 1.10 2.03 14.03
N TYR A 103 1.62 2.95 13.21
CA TYR A 103 0.83 4.02 12.65
C TYR A 103 1.32 4.42 11.25
N ARG A 104 0.44 5.08 10.52
CA ARG A 104 0.72 5.79 9.28
C ARG A 104 0.26 7.24 9.44
N ALA A 105 1.11 8.19 9.12
CA ALA A 105 0.82 9.61 9.35
C ALA A 105 -0.34 10.10 8.49
N GLY A 106 -1.01 11.14 8.97
CA GLY A 106 -1.95 11.93 8.21
C GLY A 106 -1.26 12.89 7.25
N GLY A 107 -2.04 13.65 6.50
CA GLY A 107 -1.53 14.60 5.53
C GLY A 107 -2.63 15.35 4.80
N TYR A 108 -2.33 15.83 3.58
CA TYR A 108 -3.21 16.66 2.78
C TYR A 108 -3.40 16.15 1.36
N ASN A 109 -4.62 16.24 0.86
CA ASN A 109 -5.06 15.84 -0.48
C ASN A 109 -5.02 17.03 -1.45
N ILE A 110 -3.95 17.19 -2.19
CA ILE A 110 -3.83 18.28 -3.17
C ILE A 110 -4.83 18.15 -4.34
N GLN A 111 -5.31 16.95 -4.64
CA GLN A 111 -6.28 16.69 -5.71
C GLN A 111 -7.65 17.30 -5.42
N MET A 112 -8.00 17.52 -4.14
CA MET A 112 -9.29 18.10 -3.74
C MET A 112 -9.44 19.57 -4.12
N PHE A 113 -8.35 20.32 -4.34
CA PHE A 113 -8.44 21.70 -4.80
C PHE A 113 -9.18 21.85 -6.13
N SER A 114 -9.08 20.85 -7.00
CA SER A 114 -9.84 20.84 -8.26
C SER A 114 -11.35 20.80 -8.03
N ASP A 115 -11.81 19.96 -7.11
CA ASP A 115 -13.22 19.83 -6.75
C ASP A 115 -13.72 21.08 -6.02
N ILE A 116 -12.96 21.60 -5.07
CA ILE A 116 -13.30 22.81 -4.30
C ILE A 116 -13.51 23.99 -5.26
N LEU A 117 -12.48 24.31 -6.05
CA LEU A 117 -12.51 25.44 -6.97
C LEU A 117 -13.62 25.30 -8.03
N GLN A 118 -13.85 24.10 -8.55
CA GLN A 118 -14.92 23.89 -9.55
C GLN A 118 -16.30 24.02 -8.93
N THR A 119 -16.48 23.59 -7.68
CA THR A 119 -17.73 23.77 -6.91
C THR A 119 -18.00 25.26 -6.68
N GLU A 120 -16.99 26.04 -6.28
CA GLU A 120 -17.10 27.48 -6.11
C GLU A 120 -17.46 28.21 -7.42
N LEU A 121 -16.80 27.86 -8.53
CA LEU A 121 -17.14 28.41 -9.84
C LEU A 121 -18.60 28.10 -10.21
N ASN A 122 -19.07 26.85 -9.97
CA ASN A 122 -20.44 26.48 -10.27
C ASN A 122 -21.46 27.25 -9.42
N ALA A 123 -21.18 27.42 -8.13
CA ALA A 123 -22.04 28.16 -7.20
C ALA A 123 -22.15 29.65 -7.56
N ASN A 124 -21.10 30.24 -8.13
CA ASN A 124 -21.03 31.67 -8.42
C ASN A 124 -21.32 32.05 -9.90
N ARG A 125 -21.81 31.09 -10.72
CA ARG A 125 -22.08 31.32 -12.14
C ARG A 125 -23.02 32.52 -12.40
N GLN A 126 -24.04 32.71 -11.59
CA GLN A 126 -25.01 33.80 -11.75
C GLN A 126 -24.38 35.19 -11.56
N GLN A 127 -23.38 35.30 -10.68
CA GLN A 127 -22.65 36.56 -10.48
C GLN A 127 -21.87 36.94 -11.74
N ALA A 128 -21.24 35.95 -12.38
CA ALA A 128 -20.47 36.15 -13.60
C ALA A 128 -21.33 36.50 -14.83
N MET A 129 -22.63 36.24 -14.81
CA MET A 129 -23.54 36.71 -15.87
C MET A 129 -23.73 38.23 -15.86
N ARG A 130 -23.53 38.88 -14.72
CA ARG A 130 -23.67 40.35 -14.56
C ARG A 130 -22.38 41.09 -14.82
N GLY A 131 -21.23 40.43 -14.85
CA GLY A 131 -19.90 41.00 -15.04
C GLY A 131 -18.81 40.02 -14.63
N SER A 132 -17.55 40.33 -14.92
CA SER A 132 -16.45 39.50 -14.41
C SER A 132 -16.48 39.51 -12.86
N TYR A 133 -16.24 38.35 -12.25
CA TYR A 133 -16.38 38.16 -10.82
C TYR A 133 -15.27 37.27 -10.25
N ASP A 134 -14.61 37.76 -9.22
CA ASP A 134 -13.66 37.00 -8.42
C ASP A 134 -14.36 36.53 -7.14
N VAL A 135 -14.32 35.24 -6.87
CA VAL A 135 -14.95 34.66 -5.68
C VAL A 135 -14.19 35.11 -4.44
N PRO A 136 -14.85 35.82 -3.51
CA PRO A 136 -14.18 36.24 -2.27
C PRO A 136 -14.08 35.05 -1.30
N HIS A 137 -13.00 35.01 -0.52
CA HIS A 137 -12.78 34.03 0.53
C HIS A 137 -12.57 34.69 1.89
N THR A 138 -13.25 34.18 2.90
CA THR A 138 -13.13 34.57 4.29
C THR A 138 -12.15 33.64 5.03
N PRO A 139 -11.67 34.02 6.23
CA PRO A 139 -10.88 33.09 7.06
C PRO A 139 -11.60 31.76 7.36
N GLU A 140 -12.93 31.77 7.48
CA GLU A 140 -13.74 30.56 7.69
C GLU A 140 -13.71 29.65 6.45
N ASP A 141 -13.74 30.21 5.23
CA ASP A 141 -13.61 29.44 4.00
C ASP A 141 -12.25 28.72 3.94
N TYR A 142 -11.16 29.39 4.32
CA TYR A 142 -9.83 28.78 4.40
C TYR A 142 -9.76 27.68 5.45
N ASP A 143 -10.42 27.85 6.60
CA ASP A 143 -10.52 26.82 7.64
C ASP A 143 -11.26 25.59 7.11
N ASN A 144 -12.38 25.79 6.43
CA ASN A 144 -13.15 24.71 5.79
C ASN A 144 -12.34 24.00 4.71
N VAL A 145 -11.59 24.73 3.87
CA VAL A 145 -10.67 24.15 2.88
C VAL A 145 -9.64 23.27 3.57
N ASN A 146 -8.97 23.78 4.61
CA ASN A 146 -7.93 23.07 5.33
C ASN A 146 -8.44 21.77 5.96
N HIS A 147 -9.65 21.80 6.55
CA HIS A 147 -10.30 20.59 7.08
C HIS A 147 -10.68 19.59 5.97
N THR A 148 -11.15 20.09 4.83
CA THR A 148 -11.60 19.25 3.72
C THR A 148 -10.44 18.49 3.06
N ILE A 149 -9.28 19.14 2.92
CA ILE A 149 -8.11 18.51 2.28
C ILE A 149 -7.33 17.59 3.22
N ALA A 150 -7.52 17.69 4.54
CA ALA A 150 -6.78 16.92 5.54
C ALA A 150 -7.28 15.48 5.68
N TYR A 151 -6.37 14.55 5.94
CA TYR A 151 -6.69 13.20 6.38
C TYR A 151 -5.89 12.81 7.62
N LYS A 152 -6.54 12.02 8.48
CA LYS A 152 -6.04 11.68 9.84
C LYS A 152 -5.04 10.52 9.79
N PRO A 153 -4.19 10.36 10.84
CA PRO A 153 -3.36 9.18 10.99
C PRO A 153 -4.19 7.89 11.08
N GLU A 154 -3.68 6.85 10.43
CA GLU A 154 -4.12 5.47 10.61
C GLU A 154 -3.32 4.85 11.75
N THR A 155 -3.93 4.03 12.60
CA THR A 155 -3.25 3.29 13.66
C THR A 155 -3.60 1.82 13.62
N SER A 156 -2.65 0.97 13.98
CA SER A 156 -2.86 -0.47 14.02
C SER A 156 -2.29 -1.10 15.29
N TRP A 157 -2.95 -2.16 15.77
CA TRP A 157 -2.43 -3.08 16.75
C TRP A 157 -2.22 -4.43 16.11
N ASN A 158 -1.00 -4.95 16.17
CA ASN A 158 -0.62 -6.26 15.65
C ASN A 158 -0.37 -7.23 16.82
N TYR A 159 -1.03 -8.38 16.76
CA TYR A 159 -0.86 -9.54 17.62
C TYR A 159 -0.29 -10.65 16.74
N GLU A 160 0.89 -11.13 17.05
CA GLU A 160 1.58 -12.13 16.24
C GLU A 160 2.14 -13.23 17.13
N ALA A 161 2.07 -14.46 16.67
CA ALA A 161 2.74 -15.60 17.26
C ALA A 161 3.35 -16.48 16.19
N GLY A 162 4.54 -17.01 16.45
CA GLY A 162 5.23 -17.80 15.46
C GLY A 162 6.37 -18.63 16.03
N THR A 163 7.07 -19.27 15.10
CA THR A 163 8.24 -20.09 15.40
C THR A 163 9.29 -19.94 14.32
N HIS A 164 10.54 -19.91 14.74
CA HIS A 164 11.72 -20.05 13.89
C HIS A 164 12.38 -21.36 14.23
N LEU A 165 12.46 -22.27 13.28
CA LEU A 165 13.04 -23.59 13.48
C LEU A 165 14.28 -23.79 12.63
N ASN A 166 15.37 -24.14 13.28
CA ASN A 166 16.62 -24.57 12.64
C ASN A 166 16.72 -26.09 12.82
N LEU A 167 16.49 -26.83 11.77
CA LEU A 167 16.42 -28.29 11.76
C LEU A 167 17.59 -28.89 10.97
N MET A 168 17.82 -30.19 11.11
CA MET A 168 18.84 -30.93 10.37
C MET A 168 20.22 -30.25 10.41
N ASP A 169 20.67 -29.89 11.61
CA ASP A 169 21.97 -29.20 11.83
C ASP A 169 22.15 -27.90 11.02
N GLY A 170 21.04 -27.18 10.78
CA GLY A 170 21.03 -25.90 10.05
C GLY A 170 20.82 -26.04 8.55
N GLN A 171 20.62 -27.24 8.04
CA GLN A 171 20.30 -27.45 6.61
C GLN A 171 18.87 -27.10 6.23
N LEU A 172 17.95 -27.01 7.23
CA LEU A 172 16.56 -26.66 7.03
C LEU A 172 16.13 -25.57 8.01
N HIS A 173 15.69 -24.45 7.45
CA HIS A 173 15.08 -23.34 8.20
C HIS A 173 13.59 -23.28 7.88
N VAL A 174 12.75 -23.26 8.92
CA VAL A 174 11.31 -23.15 8.79
C VAL A 174 10.80 -22.05 9.70
N ASP A 175 10.09 -21.09 9.13
CA ASP A 175 9.43 -20.02 9.84
C ASP A 175 7.91 -20.16 9.63
N VAL A 176 7.15 -20.12 10.71
CA VAL A 176 5.69 -20.11 10.68
C VAL A 176 5.21 -19.02 11.58
N SER A 177 4.34 -18.16 11.09
CA SER A 177 3.68 -17.14 11.93
C SER A 177 2.20 -17.05 11.62
N THR A 178 1.45 -16.64 12.61
CA THR A 178 0.05 -16.23 12.50
C THR A 178 -0.10 -14.86 13.12
N TYR A 179 -0.92 -14.03 12.51
CA TYR A 179 -1.14 -12.68 13.00
C TYR A 179 -2.60 -12.26 12.94
N TYR A 180 -2.93 -11.32 13.81
CA TYR A 180 -4.19 -10.60 13.82
C TYR A 180 -3.91 -9.10 14.02
N MET A 181 -4.33 -8.27 13.08
CA MET A 181 -4.11 -6.83 13.10
C MET A 181 -5.44 -6.09 13.08
N LYS A 182 -5.65 -5.17 14.02
CA LYS A 182 -6.77 -4.23 14.03
C LYS A 182 -6.30 -2.88 13.56
N VAL A 183 -6.98 -2.31 12.57
CA VAL A 183 -6.69 -1.00 11.99
C VAL A 183 -7.84 -0.04 12.31
N ARG A 184 -7.49 1.19 12.68
CA ARG A 184 -8.43 2.30 12.91
C ARG A 184 -8.06 3.49 12.04
N ASN A 185 -9.05 4.24 11.57
CA ASN A 185 -8.89 5.33 10.61
C ASN A 185 -8.11 4.89 9.37
N GLN A 186 -8.43 3.70 8.86
CA GLN A 186 -7.71 3.13 7.72
C GLN A 186 -7.66 4.10 6.55
N GLN A 187 -6.46 4.36 6.05
CA GLN A 187 -6.25 5.23 4.90
C GLN A 187 -6.43 4.44 3.61
N LEU A 188 -7.46 4.80 2.85
CA LEU A 188 -7.71 4.25 1.53
C LEU A 188 -7.49 5.30 0.45
N SER A 189 -6.91 4.87 -0.66
CA SER A 189 -6.80 5.68 -1.85
C SER A 189 -8.02 5.45 -2.73
N VAL A 190 -8.88 6.46 -2.83
CA VAL A 190 -10.09 6.45 -3.67
C VAL A 190 -9.94 7.45 -4.82
N MET A 191 -10.83 7.35 -5.83
CA MET A 191 -10.86 8.37 -6.90
C MET A 191 -11.31 9.71 -6.30
N ALA A 192 -10.62 10.79 -6.67
CA ALA A 192 -11.00 12.13 -6.26
C ALA A 192 -12.34 12.53 -6.88
N GLY A 193 -13.18 13.16 -6.08
CA GLY A 193 -14.54 13.61 -6.26
C GLY A 193 -15.15 13.81 -7.67
N ASN A 194 -16.11 14.70 -7.79
CA ASN A 194 -16.91 14.84 -9.02
C ASN A 194 -16.17 15.52 -10.18
N TYR A 195 -15.16 16.33 -9.89
CA TYR A 195 -14.40 17.12 -10.89
C TYR A 195 -12.90 16.87 -10.82
N GLY A 196 -12.43 16.13 -9.81
CA GLY A 196 -11.01 15.84 -9.61
C GLY A 196 -10.52 14.73 -10.52
N PHE A 197 -9.29 14.89 -10.99
CA PHE A 197 -8.53 13.85 -11.65
C PHE A 197 -7.49 13.30 -10.68
N GLY A 198 -7.42 11.98 -10.54
CA GLY A 198 -6.46 11.34 -9.68
C GLY A 198 -7.08 10.69 -8.46
N ARG A 199 -6.24 10.35 -7.50
CA ARG A 199 -6.65 9.63 -6.30
C ARG A 199 -6.40 10.50 -5.08
N MET A 200 -7.31 10.43 -4.11
CA MET A 200 -7.18 11.08 -2.82
C MET A 200 -7.18 10.04 -1.69
N MET A 201 -6.66 10.41 -0.54
CA MET A 201 -6.67 9.61 0.68
C MET A 201 -7.91 9.93 1.51
N VAL A 202 -8.65 8.91 1.89
CA VAL A 202 -9.76 9.03 2.85
C VAL A 202 -9.51 8.12 4.04
N ASN A 203 -10.02 8.48 5.21
CA ASN A 203 -10.03 7.60 6.36
C ASN A 203 -11.30 6.74 6.33
N ALA A 204 -11.13 5.47 6.00
CA ALA A 204 -12.21 4.48 6.00
C ALA A 204 -12.27 3.82 7.38
N GLY A 205 -13.23 4.11 8.19
CA GLY A 205 -13.56 3.51 9.48
C GLY A 205 -12.54 2.56 10.11
N LYS A 206 -12.88 1.28 10.18
CA LYS A 206 -12.09 0.22 10.83
C LYS A 206 -11.96 -0.99 9.93
N SER A 207 -10.87 -1.71 10.06
CA SER A 207 -10.68 -3.02 9.46
C SER A 207 -9.88 -3.96 10.35
N HIS A 208 -9.95 -5.24 10.06
CA HIS A 208 -9.01 -6.19 10.61
C HIS A 208 -8.39 -7.06 9.51
N THR A 209 -7.19 -7.50 9.79
CA THR A 209 -6.46 -8.43 8.94
C THR A 209 -5.98 -9.58 9.78
N CYS A 210 -6.19 -10.81 9.34
CA CYS A 210 -5.59 -11.99 9.94
C CYS A 210 -4.95 -12.86 8.87
N GLY A 211 -3.92 -13.58 9.26
CA GLY A 211 -3.19 -14.39 8.30
C GLY A 211 -2.28 -15.43 8.90
N LEU A 212 -1.75 -16.23 8.00
CA LEU A 212 -0.73 -17.26 8.26
C LEU A 212 0.39 -17.05 7.24
N GLU A 213 1.62 -17.08 7.72
CA GLU A 213 2.83 -17.04 6.89
C GLU A 213 3.67 -18.29 7.16
N LEU A 214 4.14 -18.91 6.10
CA LEU A 214 5.06 -20.04 6.12
C LEU A 214 6.24 -19.72 5.21
N SER A 215 7.45 -19.85 5.72
CA SER A 215 8.67 -19.84 4.94
C SER A 215 9.49 -21.09 5.27
N ALA A 216 9.98 -21.76 4.26
CA ALA A 216 10.90 -22.86 4.41
C ALA A 216 12.01 -22.75 3.38
N LYS A 217 13.25 -22.93 3.79
CA LYS A 217 14.41 -22.95 2.91
C LYS A 217 15.41 -23.99 3.39
N GLY A 218 16.06 -24.61 2.47
CA GLY A 218 17.03 -25.65 2.81
C GLY A 218 17.99 -25.97 1.69
N GLN A 219 19.02 -26.67 2.09
CA GLN A 219 20.02 -27.23 1.21
C GLN A 219 20.07 -28.74 1.40
N VAL A 220 19.96 -29.48 0.32
CA VAL A 220 19.95 -30.97 0.33
C VAL A 220 20.87 -31.50 -0.76
N VAL A 221 21.03 -32.85 -0.84
CA VAL A 221 21.89 -33.53 -1.80
C VAL A 221 23.34 -33.01 -1.69
N ASP A 222 23.90 -33.12 -0.49
CA ASP A 222 25.30 -32.70 -0.17
C ASP A 222 25.65 -31.25 -0.64
N GLY A 223 24.64 -30.36 -0.57
CA GLY A 223 24.81 -28.96 -0.95
C GLY A 223 24.62 -28.67 -2.44
N HIS A 224 24.13 -29.62 -3.21
CA HIS A 224 23.87 -29.43 -4.65
C HIS A 224 22.48 -28.86 -4.96
N LEU A 225 21.49 -29.05 -4.08
CA LEU A 225 20.14 -28.52 -4.26
C LEU A 225 19.81 -27.49 -3.20
N ASP A 226 19.69 -26.22 -3.60
CA ASP A 226 19.13 -25.15 -2.81
C ASP A 226 17.65 -24.97 -3.16
N TRP A 227 16.79 -24.85 -2.15
CA TRP A 227 15.36 -24.64 -2.37
C TRP A 227 14.76 -23.68 -1.37
N MET A 228 13.69 -23.01 -1.80
CA MET A 228 12.90 -22.10 -0.97
C MET A 228 11.42 -22.26 -1.30
N LEU A 229 10.59 -22.18 -0.25
CA LEU A 229 9.14 -22.09 -0.33
C LEU A 229 8.66 -20.99 0.61
N SER A 230 7.82 -20.11 0.12
CA SER A 230 7.14 -19.09 0.93
C SER A 230 5.65 -19.10 0.57
N TYR A 231 4.80 -19.14 1.58
CA TYR A 231 3.36 -19.09 1.42
C TYR A 231 2.75 -18.12 2.43
N GLY A 232 1.83 -17.28 1.97
CA GLY A 232 1.05 -16.38 2.81
C GLY A 232 -0.44 -16.55 2.55
N TYR A 233 -1.22 -16.58 3.61
CA TYR A 233 -2.67 -16.42 3.58
C TYR A 233 -3.05 -15.14 4.33
N THR A 234 -3.86 -14.30 3.71
CA THR A 234 -4.30 -13.02 4.28
C THR A 234 -5.80 -12.83 4.08
N ARG A 235 -6.51 -12.60 5.17
CA ARG A 235 -7.89 -12.14 5.15
C ARG A 235 -7.95 -10.74 5.75
N ALA A 236 -8.10 -9.71 4.89
CA ALA A 236 -8.26 -8.32 5.27
C ALA A 236 -9.69 -7.87 4.92
N VAL A 237 -10.46 -7.44 5.90
CA VAL A 237 -11.87 -7.04 5.72
C VAL A 237 -12.18 -5.76 6.51
N PHE A 238 -13.13 -5.00 6.01
CA PHE A 238 -13.66 -3.83 6.72
C PHE A 238 -14.59 -4.27 7.84
N ASP A 239 -14.36 -3.75 9.05
CA ASP A 239 -15.30 -3.85 10.18
C ASP A 239 -16.33 -2.74 10.12
N GLU A 240 -15.93 -1.56 9.59
CA GLU A 240 -16.78 -0.37 9.52
C GLU A 240 -16.22 0.55 8.41
N TYR A 241 -16.95 0.63 7.32
CA TYR A 241 -16.65 1.59 6.25
C TYR A 241 -17.93 1.96 5.53
N VAL A 242 -18.27 3.25 5.55
CA VAL A 242 -19.40 3.82 4.82
C VAL A 242 -18.85 4.92 3.91
N ASP A 243 -19.15 4.85 2.62
CA ASP A 243 -18.81 5.85 1.62
C ASP A 243 -20.07 6.59 1.16
N GLY A 244 -19.96 7.92 1.03
CA GLY A 244 -21.10 8.79 0.73
C GLY A 244 -21.89 9.22 1.97
N GLU A 245 -22.88 10.07 1.75
CA GLU A 245 -23.73 10.65 2.80
C GLU A 245 -25.23 10.49 2.49
N GLY A 246 -26.04 10.42 3.54
CA GLY A 246 -27.50 10.33 3.45
C GLY A 246 -27.96 9.11 2.64
N ASP A 247 -28.92 9.32 1.75
CA ASP A 247 -29.53 8.24 0.92
C ASP A 247 -28.54 7.62 -0.10
N LYS A 248 -27.38 8.22 -0.30
CA LYS A 248 -26.33 7.71 -1.20
C LYS A 248 -25.23 6.95 -0.44
N ALA A 249 -25.32 6.84 0.87
CA ALA A 249 -24.35 6.13 1.68
C ALA A 249 -24.34 4.64 1.35
N VAL A 250 -23.17 4.09 1.10
CA VAL A 250 -22.96 2.66 0.79
C VAL A 250 -22.06 2.06 1.86
N SER A 251 -22.54 1.02 2.55
CA SER A 251 -21.73 0.27 3.50
C SER A 251 -20.90 -0.80 2.79
N TYR A 252 -19.64 -0.86 3.16
CA TYR A 252 -18.68 -1.89 2.72
C TYR A 252 -18.25 -2.83 3.86
N GLU A 253 -19.04 -2.89 4.94
CA GLU A 253 -18.84 -3.83 6.04
C GLU A 253 -18.74 -5.27 5.50
N ASP A 254 -17.86 -6.07 6.09
CA ASP A 254 -17.50 -7.45 5.67
C ASP A 254 -16.92 -7.59 4.24
N LYS A 255 -16.70 -6.51 3.51
CA LYS A 255 -16.01 -6.55 2.23
C LYS A 255 -14.50 -6.66 2.43
N TYR A 256 -13.83 -7.36 1.52
CA TYR A 256 -12.37 -7.42 1.49
C TYR A 256 -11.77 -6.06 1.16
N VAL A 257 -10.70 -5.73 1.86
CA VAL A 257 -9.88 -4.54 1.56
C VAL A 257 -9.26 -4.72 0.17
N PRO A 258 -9.43 -3.75 -0.75
CA PRO A 258 -8.87 -3.84 -2.08
C PRO A 258 -7.34 -3.94 -2.10
N TYR A 259 -6.81 -4.51 -3.18
CA TYR A 259 -5.37 -4.67 -3.45
C TYR A 259 -4.63 -5.61 -2.49
N VAL A 260 -5.34 -6.33 -1.65
CA VAL A 260 -4.76 -7.34 -0.75
C VAL A 260 -5.03 -8.74 -1.33
N PRO A 261 -4.00 -9.47 -1.80
CA PRO A 261 -4.17 -10.83 -2.27
C PRO A 261 -4.48 -11.79 -1.11
N GLN A 262 -5.44 -12.67 -1.31
CA GLN A 262 -5.82 -13.65 -0.29
C GLN A 262 -4.76 -14.73 -0.07
N HIS A 263 -4.00 -15.06 -1.11
CA HIS A 263 -2.92 -16.04 -1.07
C HIS A 263 -1.73 -15.50 -1.85
N THR A 264 -0.54 -15.78 -1.36
CA THR A 264 0.73 -15.55 -2.05
C THR A 264 1.58 -16.80 -1.94
N LEU A 265 2.26 -17.16 -3.02
CA LEU A 265 3.18 -18.30 -3.05
C LEU A 265 4.43 -17.88 -3.85
N ALA A 266 5.59 -18.18 -3.30
CA ALA A 266 6.85 -18.14 -4.03
C ALA A 266 7.61 -19.44 -3.74
N ALA A 267 8.12 -20.11 -4.76
CA ALA A 267 8.98 -21.26 -4.61
C ALA A 267 10.10 -21.22 -5.64
N SER A 268 11.28 -21.66 -5.25
CA SER A 268 12.42 -21.85 -6.15
C SER A 268 13.22 -23.10 -5.78
N ALA A 269 13.90 -23.62 -6.77
CA ALA A 269 14.85 -24.72 -6.60
C ALA A 269 15.97 -24.57 -7.62
N ASP A 270 17.21 -24.67 -7.15
CA ASP A 270 18.43 -24.51 -7.92
C ASP A 270 19.32 -25.75 -7.69
N TYR A 271 19.55 -26.52 -8.74
CA TYR A 271 20.39 -27.70 -8.67
C TYR A 271 21.70 -27.45 -9.39
N ARG A 272 22.82 -27.61 -8.66
CA ARG A 272 24.18 -27.42 -9.15
C ARG A 272 24.81 -28.78 -9.51
N PHE A 273 25.25 -28.90 -10.75
CA PHE A 273 26.07 -29.99 -11.27
C PHE A 273 27.53 -29.56 -11.30
N ASP A 274 28.40 -30.18 -10.53
CA ASP A 274 29.84 -29.95 -10.59
C ASP A 274 30.41 -30.72 -11.80
N VAL A 275 31.06 -29.96 -12.71
CA VAL A 275 31.59 -30.51 -13.97
C VAL A 275 33.09 -30.72 -13.90
N GLU A 276 33.77 -29.92 -13.10
CA GLU A 276 35.22 -29.99 -12.80
C GLU A 276 36.16 -29.98 -14.04
N LYS A 277 35.75 -29.28 -15.11
CA LYS A 277 36.61 -29.08 -16.28
C LYS A 277 37.39 -27.77 -16.15
N PRO A 278 38.60 -27.66 -16.73
CA PRO A 278 39.37 -26.40 -16.64
C PRO A 278 38.67 -25.14 -17.11
N TRP A 279 37.68 -25.29 -18.01
CA TRP A 279 36.91 -24.21 -18.61
C TRP A 279 35.48 -24.12 -18.10
N LEU A 280 34.95 -25.12 -17.36
CA LEU A 280 33.61 -25.16 -16.82
C LEU A 280 33.62 -25.83 -15.45
N ARG A 281 33.35 -25.07 -14.40
CA ARG A 281 33.36 -25.55 -13.01
C ARG A 281 32.05 -26.26 -12.66
N SER A 282 30.95 -25.57 -12.95
CA SER A 282 29.61 -26.10 -12.64
C SER A 282 28.57 -25.57 -13.60
N VAL A 283 27.42 -26.28 -13.64
CA VAL A 283 26.19 -25.85 -14.30
C VAL A 283 25.09 -25.88 -13.27
N THR A 284 24.37 -24.75 -13.10
CA THR A 284 23.19 -24.67 -12.23
C THR A 284 21.93 -24.62 -13.09
N LEU A 285 20.97 -25.49 -12.78
CA LEU A 285 19.62 -25.45 -13.34
C LEU A 285 18.66 -24.94 -12.27
N GLY A 286 18.03 -23.80 -12.53
CA GLY A 286 17.10 -23.18 -11.61
C GLY A 286 15.69 -23.06 -12.18
N ALA A 287 14.71 -23.22 -11.29
CA ALA A 287 13.30 -22.99 -11.60
C ALA A 287 12.64 -22.24 -10.46
N ASN A 288 11.68 -21.35 -10.80
CA ASN A 288 10.91 -20.62 -9.82
C ASN A 288 9.45 -20.49 -10.25
N VAL A 289 8.59 -20.33 -9.26
CA VAL A 289 7.18 -20.01 -9.45
C VAL A 289 6.76 -18.94 -8.45
N ASN A 290 6.02 -17.95 -8.94
CA ASN A 290 5.33 -16.97 -8.11
C ASN A 290 3.85 -17.05 -8.45
N ALA A 291 3.01 -17.20 -7.42
CA ALA A 291 1.58 -17.27 -7.60
C ALA A 291 0.86 -16.30 -6.64
N GLN A 292 -0.27 -15.80 -7.10
CA GLN A 292 -1.10 -14.89 -6.34
C GLN A 292 -2.55 -15.35 -6.41
N GLY A 293 -3.21 -15.38 -5.26
CA GLY A 293 -4.62 -15.69 -5.12
C GLY A 293 -5.51 -14.53 -5.55
N LYS A 294 -6.79 -14.68 -5.28
CA LYS A 294 -7.79 -13.68 -5.61
C LYS A 294 -7.47 -12.35 -4.94
N THR A 295 -7.53 -11.26 -5.72
CA THR A 295 -7.32 -9.88 -5.27
C THR A 295 -8.46 -9.02 -5.81
N TYR A 296 -9.18 -8.34 -4.93
CA TYR A 296 -10.22 -7.40 -5.34
C TYR A 296 -9.61 -6.03 -5.66
N TRP A 297 -10.20 -5.32 -6.63
CA TRP A 297 -9.73 -4.02 -7.08
C TRP A 297 -10.61 -2.85 -6.60
N ASP A 298 -11.82 -3.16 -6.12
CA ASP A 298 -12.82 -2.20 -5.67
C ASP A 298 -13.38 -2.54 -4.28
N ASN A 299 -13.87 -1.53 -3.56
CA ASN A 299 -14.43 -1.68 -2.21
C ASN A 299 -15.67 -2.58 -2.19
N ALA A 300 -16.45 -2.60 -3.27
CA ALA A 300 -17.64 -3.44 -3.40
C ALA A 300 -17.33 -4.92 -3.68
N ASN A 301 -16.06 -5.25 -3.95
CA ASN A 301 -15.58 -6.59 -4.32
C ASN A 301 -16.24 -7.14 -5.60
N THR A 302 -16.57 -6.27 -6.54
CA THR A 302 -17.23 -6.65 -7.80
C THR A 302 -16.24 -7.00 -8.91
N TYR A 303 -15.03 -6.45 -8.86
CA TYR A 303 -13.97 -6.72 -9.81
C TYR A 303 -12.72 -7.28 -9.13
N ALA A 304 -12.18 -8.36 -9.67
CA ALA A 304 -11.05 -9.06 -9.07
C ALA A 304 -10.12 -9.67 -10.11
N GLN A 305 -8.84 -9.71 -9.79
CA GLN A 305 -7.89 -10.64 -10.38
C GLN A 305 -8.14 -12.03 -9.77
N LYS A 306 -8.34 -13.03 -10.62
CA LYS A 306 -8.40 -14.42 -10.20
C LYS A 306 -6.99 -14.94 -9.91
N PHE A 307 -6.90 -16.12 -9.30
CA PHE A 307 -5.62 -16.82 -9.12
C PHE A 307 -4.83 -16.89 -10.42
N TYR A 308 -3.53 -16.61 -10.31
CA TYR A 308 -2.56 -16.83 -11.38
C TYR A 308 -1.21 -17.28 -10.84
N ALA A 309 -0.42 -17.93 -11.68
CA ALA A 309 0.95 -18.31 -11.38
C ALA A 309 1.85 -17.97 -12.58
N VAL A 310 3.07 -17.55 -12.27
CA VAL A 310 4.11 -17.19 -13.23
C VAL A 310 5.34 -18.04 -12.93
N ALA A 311 5.76 -18.84 -13.89
CA ALA A 311 6.94 -19.70 -13.78
C ALA A 311 8.11 -19.13 -14.57
N GLY A 312 9.31 -19.30 -14.02
CA GLY A 312 10.58 -18.96 -14.65
C GLY A 312 11.57 -20.11 -14.51
N ALA A 313 12.62 -20.09 -15.34
CA ALA A 313 13.74 -20.99 -15.24
C ALA A 313 15.04 -20.29 -15.69
N HIS A 314 16.16 -20.82 -15.24
CA HIS A 314 17.47 -20.34 -15.69
C HIS A 314 18.48 -21.48 -15.76
N ILE A 315 19.53 -21.25 -16.54
CA ILE A 315 20.71 -22.11 -16.63
C ILE A 315 21.91 -21.21 -16.49
N ASP A 316 22.77 -21.50 -15.51
CA ASP A 316 24.00 -20.76 -15.28
C ASP A 316 25.20 -21.70 -15.51
N ALA A 317 26.15 -21.28 -16.33
CA ALA A 317 27.41 -21.95 -16.57
C ALA A 317 28.56 -21.17 -15.90
N ASP A 318 29.14 -21.70 -14.82
CA ASP A 318 30.29 -21.10 -14.14
C ASP A 318 31.60 -21.55 -14.79
N MET A 319 32.26 -20.60 -15.45
CA MET A 319 33.59 -20.80 -16.08
C MET A 319 34.74 -20.24 -15.21
N GLY A 320 34.46 -19.95 -13.95
CA GLY A 320 35.43 -19.46 -12.97
C GLY A 320 35.61 -17.96 -12.98
N LYS A 321 35.98 -17.35 -14.10
CA LYS A 321 36.13 -15.88 -14.24
C LYS A 321 34.85 -15.22 -14.79
N VAL A 322 33.98 -15.99 -15.40
CA VAL A 322 32.76 -15.54 -16.04
C VAL A 322 31.68 -16.54 -15.74
N VAL A 323 30.48 -16.06 -15.44
CA VAL A 323 29.24 -16.84 -15.39
C VAL A 323 28.38 -16.44 -16.58
N VAL A 324 27.96 -17.41 -17.37
CA VAL A 324 27.05 -17.21 -18.50
C VAL A 324 25.67 -17.71 -18.07
N SER A 325 24.68 -16.82 -18.11
CA SER A 325 23.30 -17.10 -17.69
C SER A 325 22.34 -17.03 -18.86
N LEU A 326 21.50 -18.04 -19.01
CA LEU A 326 20.31 -18.04 -19.86
C LEU A 326 19.09 -18.13 -18.95
N TRP A 327 18.16 -17.23 -19.09
CA TRP A 327 16.97 -17.22 -18.23
C TRP A 327 15.69 -16.93 -19.02
N GLY A 328 14.56 -17.38 -18.48
CA GLY A 328 13.24 -17.07 -18.98
C GLY A 328 12.27 -16.81 -17.85
N ARG A 329 11.40 -15.82 -18.03
CA ARG A 329 10.34 -15.44 -17.09
C ARG A 329 8.99 -15.56 -17.76
N ASN A 330 7.97 -15.88 -16.97
CA ASN A 330 6.62 -16.13 -17.44
C ASN A 330 6.58 -17.13 -18.62
N LEU A 331 7.30 -18.24 -18.48
CA LEU A 331 7.41 -19.28 -19.51
C LEU A 331 6.06 -19.90 -19.88
N SER A 332 5.09 -19.88 -18.97
CA SER A 332 3.69 -20.28 -19.22
C SER A 332 2.90 -19.22 -20.01
N ASN A 333 3.46 -18.05 -20.28
CA ASN A 333 2.78 -16.89 -20.89
C ASN A 333 1.44 -16.57 -20.22
N THR A 334 1.40 -16.68 -18.89
CA THR A 334 0.21 -16.42 -18.08
C THR A 334 -0.19 -14.95 -18.22
N ARG A 335 -1.46 -14.72 -18.50
CA ARG A 335 -2.03 -13.35 -18.59
C ARG A 335 -2.69 -13.00 -17.27
N TYR A 336 -2.27 -11.90 -16.68
CA TYR A 336 -2.77 -11.39 -15.41
C TYR A 336 -2.71 -9.86 -15.39
N ASN A 337 -3.47 -9.25 -14.49
CA ASN A 337 -3.42 -7.82 -14.24
C ASN A 337 -2.64 -7.56 -12.96
N THR A 338 -1.76 -6.56 -12.98
CA THR A 338 -0.99 -6.10 -11.82
C THR A 338 -1.71 -4.97 -11.06
N PHE A 339 -2.62 -4.29 -11.75
CA PHE A 339 -3.36 -3.16 -11.22
C PHE A 339 -4.65 -2.97 -12.00
N ALA A 340 -5.73 -2.54 -11.35
CA ALA A 340 -6.94 -2.07 -12.01
C ALA A 340 -7.64 -0.99 -11.18
N VAL A 341 -8.25 -0.03 -11.86
CA VAL A 341 -9.09 1.02 -11.27
C VAL A 341 -10.38 1.16 -12.07
N ASP A 342 -11.44 1.54 -11.40
CA ASP A 342 -12.69 1.87 -12.10
C ASP A 342 -12.59 3.22 -12.83
N ASN A 343 -13.40 3.35 -13.87
CA ASN A 343 -13.53 4.58 -14.63
C ASN A 343 -14.77 5.34 -14.17
N ALA A 344 -14.63 6.14 -13.12
CA ALA A 344 -15.72 6.95 -12.58
C ALA A 344 -16.28 7.98 -13.58
N ALA A 345 -15.48 8.40 -14.58
CA ALA A 345 -15.85 9.48 -15.51
C ALA A 345 -16.93 9.10 -16.52
N THR A 346 -17.14 7.81 -16.80
CA THR A 346 -18.07 7.38 -17.85
C THR A 346 -19.46 6.98 -17.34
N GLY A 347 -19.68 6.96 -16.02
CA GLY A 347 -20.93 6.46 -15.42
C GLY A 347 -21.21 4.98 -15.71
N THR A 348 -20.32 4.29 -16.40
CA THR A 348 -20.39 2.86 -16.69
C THR A 348 -19.32 2.12 -15.86
N LYS A 349 -19.62 0.90 -15.42
CA LYS A 349 -18.65 0.04 -14.72
C LYS A 349 -17.56 -0.43 -15.69
N GLN A 350 -16.63 0.45 -16.02
CA GLN A 350 -15.45 0.14 -16.82
C GLN A 350 -14.21 0.23 -15.93
N TYR A 351 -13.26 -0.69 -16.15
CA TYR A 351 -12.01 -0.73 -15.40
C TYR A 351 -10.83 -0.56 -16.36
N PHE A 352 -9.91 0.33 -15.98
CA PHE A 352 -8.58 0.37 -16.59
C PHE A 352 -7.69 -0.63 -15.85
N ALA A 353 -7.07 -1.54 -16.60
CA ALA A 353 -6.21 -2.56 -16.02
C ALA A 353 -4.81 -2.51 -16.65
N GLN A 354 -3.78 -2.58 -15.82
CA GLN A 354 -2.40 -2.79 -16.25
C GLN A 354 -2.12 -4.29 -16.28
N ARG A 355 -1.66 -4.79 -17.41
CA ARG A 355 -1.25 -6.20 -17.55
C ARG A 355 0.15 -6.44 -17.01
N GLY A 356 0.36 -7.61 -16.46
CA GLY A 356 1.69 -8.12 -16.14
C GLY A 356 2.51 -8.42 -17.40
N ASN A 357 3.81 -8.61 -17.19
CA ASN A 357 4.76 -8.87 -18.27
C ASN A 357 4.43 -10.19 -19.01
N PRO A 358 4.53 -10.21 -20.35
CA PRO A 358 4.48 -11.44 -21.11
C PRO A 358 5.72 -12.29 -20.87
N ILE A 359 5.89 -13.37 -21.66
CA ILE A 359 7.13 -14.16 -21.66
C ILE A 359 8.32 -13.25 -21.99
N GLN A 360 9.41 -13.46 -21.27
CA GLN A 360 10.69 -12.74 -21.42
C GLN A 360 11.84 -13.74 -21.36
N CYS A 361 12.87 -13.54 -22.14
CA CYS A 361 14.11 -14.32 -22.15
C CYS A 361 15.29 -13.41 -22.57
#